data_b550a4a78e8863786cb1622620a361d8
#
_entry.id   b550a4a78e8863786cb1622620a361d8
#
_cell.length_a   1.000
_cell.length_b   1.000
_cell.length_c   1.000
_cell.angle_alpha   90.00
_cell.angle_beta   90.00
_cell.angle_gamma   90.00
#
_symmetry.space_group_name_H-M   'P 1'
#
loop_
_entity.id
_entity.type
_entity.pdbx_description
1 polymer ?
#
loop_
_entity_poly.entity_id
_entity_poly.type
_entity_poly.pdbx_seq_one_letter_code
_entity_poly.pdbx_strand_id
1 'polypeptide(L)'
;MKKNKLAVLTSCLVLSGTFCTQAQNKTPQEIRIPDTYKLTNKSIYRNGWIDFNKNGKKDVYEDPTVPIDARVEDLLSQMNVEEKTCQMVTLYGYKRVLKDDLPTSDWKKQLWKDGIGAIDEHLNGFQQWGLPPSDNPYVWPASRHAWALNEVQRFFIEETRLGIPTD
;
A
#
# COMPACT_ATOMS: atom_id res chain seq x y z
N MET A 1 13.35 87.94 -16.62
CA MET A 1 13.19 86.60 -17.12
C MET A 1 13.57 85.63 -16.00
N LYS A 2 12.57 85.07 -15.23
CA LYS A 2 12.84 84.11 -14.17
C LYS A 2 12.37 82.70 -14.66
N LYS A 3 13.34 81.80 -14.75
CA LYS A 3 13.04 80.38 -15.10
C LYS A 3 12.64 79.62 -13.87
N ASN A 4 11.40 79.19 -13.85
CA ASN A 4 10.92 78.25 -12.80
C ASN A 4 11.35 76.82 -13.15
N LYS A 5 12.09 76.16 -12.25
CA LYS A 5 12.40 74.74 -12.33
C LYS A 5 11.29 73.97 -11.58
N LEU A 6 10.57 73.21 -12.31
CA LEU A 6 9.55 72.27 -11.75
C LEU A 6 10.27 71.00 -11.31
N ALA A 7 10.26 70.73 -10.02
CA ALA A 7 10.77 69.48 -9.48
C ALA A 7 9.66 68.43 -9.51
N VAL A 8 9.89 67.38 -10.28
CA VAL A 8 9.00 66.20 -10.29
C VAL A 8 9.46 65.24 -9.20
N LEU A 9 8.71 65.12 -8.14
CA LEU A 9 8.88 64.06 -7.14
C LEU A 9 8.22 62.78 -7.66
N THR A 10 9.05 61.81 -8.04
CA THR A 10 8.60 60.46 -8.36
C THR A 10 8.50 59.69 -7.07
N SER A 11 7.27 59.48 -6.58
CA SER A 11 6.98 58.64 -5.43
C SER A 11 6.98 57.18 -5.86
N CYS A 12 8.03 56.42 -5.53
CA CYS A 12 8.02 54.96 -5.69
C CYS A 12 7.20 54.34 -4.55
N LEU A 13 5.98 53.92 -4.84
CA LEU A 13 5.17 53.07 -3.95
C LEU A 13 5.69 51.65 -4.10
N VAL A 14 6.46 51.18 -3.09
CA VAL A 14 6.82 49.78 -2.97
C VAL A 14 5.62 49.03 -2.34
N LEU A 15 4.81 48.38 -3.16
CA LEU A 15 3.84 47.42 -2.70
C LEU A 15 4.58 46.13 -2.27
N SER A 16 4.87 46.00 -1.00
CA SER A 16 5.28 44.72 -0.41
C SER A 16 4.02 43.82 -0.29
N GLY A 17 3.75 43.12 -1.40
CA GLY A 17 2.76 42.03 -1.38
C GLY A 17 3.31 40.85 -0.60
N THR A 18 2.88 40.70 0.64
CA THR A 18 3.03 39.44 1.40
C THR A 18 2.20 38.37 0.70
N PHE A 19 2.86 37.56 -0.12
CA PHE A 19 2.29 36.28 -0.59
C PHE A 19 2.18 35.35 0.63
N CYS A 20 1.05 35.41 1.31
CA CYS A 20 0.66 34.40 2.26
C CYS A 20 0.26 33.17 1.43
N THR A 21 1.18 32.24 1.20
CA THR A 21 0.87 30.92 0.68
C THR A 21 0.00 30.22 1.73
N GLN A 22 -1.31 30.32 1.58
CA GLN A 22 -2.23 29.45 2.30
C GLN A 22 -1.92 28.02 1.87
N ALA A 23 -1.20 27.29 2.71
CA ALA A 23 -1.19 25.85 2.66
C ALA A 23 -2.65 25.40 2.78
N GLN A 24 -3.24 25.01 1.65
CA GLN A 24 -4.56 24.40 1.67
C GLN A 24 -4.46 23.14 2.50
N ASN A 25 -4.92 23.20 3.75
CA ASN A 25 -5.23 22.03 4.53
C ASN A 25 -6.37 21.28 3.81
N LYS A 26 -6.00 20.48 2.81
CA LYS A 26 -6.95 19.51 2.25
C LYS A 26 -7.28 18.57 3.41
N THR A 27 -8.52 18.63 3.87
CA THR A 27 -9.07 17.65 4.81
C THR A 27 -8.73 16.25 4.32
N PRO A 28 -8.22 15.35 5.18
CA PRO A 28 -7.90 14.00 4.75
C PRO A 28 -9.14 13.40 4.07
N GLN A 29 -9.03 13.11 2.79
CA GLN A 29 -10.11 12.50 2.03
C GLN A 29 -10.36 11.11 2.62
N GLU A 30 -11.59 10.85 3.02
CA GLU A 30 -11.98 9.55 3.56
C GLU A 30 -11.61 8.46 2.56
N ILE A 31 -10.86 7.44 3.00
CA ILE A 31 -10.45 6.34 2.13
C ILE A 31 -11.71 5.52 1.88
N ARG A 32 -12.24 5.61 0.67
CA ARG A 32 -13.33 4.76 0.23
C ARG A 32 -12.72 3.41 -0.18
N ILE A 33 -12.93 2.39 0.65
CA ILE A 33 -12.60 1.00 0.28
C ILE A 33 -13.50 0.63 -0.90
N PRO A 34 -12.95 0.15 -2.02
CA PRO A 34 -13.76 -0.30 -3.14
C PRO A 34 -14.79 -1.34 -2.68
N ASP A 35 -16.04 -1.18 -3.07
CA ASP A 35 -17.13 -2.13 -2.73
C ASP A 35 -16.86 -3.55 -3.27
N THR A 36 -15.92 -3.67 -4.20
CA THR A 36 -15.51 -4.92 -4.85
C THR A 36 -14.59 -5.79 -3.99
N TYR A 37 -13.96 -5.20 -2.96
CA TYR A 37 -13.09 -5.93 -2.05
C TYR A 37 -13.63 -5.87 -0.62
N LYS A 38 -14.12 -6.99 -0.14
CA LYS A 38 -14.43 -7.20 1.28
C LYS A 38 -13.56 -8.35 1.76
N LEU A 39 -12.71 -8.07 2.74
CA LEU A 39 -12.05 -9.13 3.50
C LEU A 39 -13.12 -10.03 4.07
N THR A 40 -13.14 -11.26 3.61
CA THR A 40 -14.28 -12.17 3.86
C THR A 40 -13.99 -13.16 4.96
N ASN A 41 -12.73 -13.40 5.29
CA ASN A 41 -12.37 -14.47 6.20
C ASN A 41 -11.76 -13.97 7.52
N LYS A 42 -12.59 -13.27 8.31
CA LYS A 42 -12.18 -12.84 9.66
C LYS A 42 -12.13 -14.00 10.67
N SER A 43 -12.66 -15.17 10.33
CA SER A 43 -12.69 -16.34 11.21
C SER A 43 -11.31 -16.95 11.46
N ILE A 44 -10.31 -16.58 10.68
CA ILE A 44 -8.92 -17.04 10.87
C ILE A 44 -8.23 -16.41 12.08
N TYR A 45 -8.68 -15.24 12.52
CA TYR A 45 -8.09 -14.55 13.67
C TYR A 45 -8.58 -15.17 14.98
N ARG A 46 -7.67 -15.86 15.66
CA ARG A 46 -7.92 -16.54 16.92
C ARG A 46 -7.30 -15.77 18.08
N ASN A 47 -7.62 -16.18 19.30
CA ASN A 47 -6.99 -15.58 20.47
C ASN A 47 -5.49 -15.97 20.55
N GLY A 48 -4.62 -15.01 20.23
CA GLY A 48 -3.15 -15.16 20.31
C GLY A 48 -2.48 -15.87 19.13
N TRP A 49 -3.22 -16.21 18.06
CA TRP A 49 -2.66 -16.80 16.83
C TRP A 49 -3.54 -16.56 15.61
N ILE A 50 -3.03 -16.83 14.43
CA ILE A 50 -3.77 -16.74 13.17
C ILE A 50 -3.79 -18.12 12.52
N ASP A 51 -4.98 -18.60 12.16
CA ASP A 51 -5.26 -19.84 11.44
C ASP A 51 -4.99 -19.59 9.94
N PHE A 52 -3.71 -19.56 9.56
CA PHE A 52 -3.27 -19.16 8.23
C PHE A 52 -3.77 -20.13 7.15
N ASN A 53 -3.78 -21.44 7.42
CA ASN A 53 -4.23 -22.43 6.45
C ASN A 53 -5.73 -22.75 6.54
N LYS A 54 -6.48 -22.08 7.42
CA LYS A 54 -7.94 -22.16 7.57
C LYS A 54 -8.44 -23.57 7.94
N ASN A 55 -7.60 -24.37 8.59
CA ASN A 55 -7.95 -25.73 8.98
C ASN A 55 -8.62 -25.83 10.37
N GLY A 56 -8.65 -24.72 11.12
CA GLY A 56 -9.25 -24.61 12.45
C GLY A 56 -8.39 -25.17 13.58
N LYS A 57 -7.15 -25.56 13.30
CA LYS A 57 -6.17 -26.09 14.27
C LYS A 57 -4.96 -25.16 14.28
N LYS A 58 -4.30 -25.08 15.44
CA LYS A 58 -3.06 -24.35 15.57
C LYS A 58 -1.90 -25.24 15.14
N ASP A 59 -1.40 -25.02 13.94
CA ASP A 59 -0.22 -25.73 13.43
C ASP A 59 1.07 -25.15 14.00
N VAL A 60 2.18 -25.88 13.84
CA VAL A 60 3.47 -25.45 14.41
C VAL A 60 3.91 -24.10 13.85
N TYR A 61 3.73 -23.89 12.54
CA TYR A 61 4.14 -22.61 11.92
C TYR A 61 3.28 -21.41 12.33
N GLU A 62 2.09 -21.66 12.86
CA GLU A 62 1.14 -20.64 13.33
C GLU A 62 1.38 -20.27 14.80
N ASP A 63 2.19 -21.05 15.52
CA ASP A 63 2.48 -20.79 16.92
C ASP A 63 3.66 -19.85 17.10
N PRO A 64 3.44 -18.58 17.50
CA PRO A 64 4.52 -17.61 17.67
C PRO A 64 5.49 -17.97 18.82
N THR A 65 5.15 -18.93 19.68
CA THR A 65 6.00 -19.38 20.79
C THR A 65 7.00 -20.46 20.39
N VAL A 66 6.81 -21.08 19.21
CA VAL A 66 7.71 -22.09 18.66
C VAL A 66 8.91 -21.43 17.99
N PRO A 67 10.12 -22.00 18.12
CA PRO A 67 11.32 -21.51 17.42
C PRO A 67 11.09 -21.40 15.92
N ILE A 68 11.70 -20.36 15.30
CA ILE A 68 11.44 -20.01 13.91
C ILE A 68 11.81 -21.14 12.93
N ASP A 69 12.90 -21.87 13.18
CA ASP A 69 13.34 -22.96 12.30
C ASP A 69 12.30 -24.08 12.25
N ALA A 70 11.73 -24.46 13.39
CA ALA A 70 10.69 -25.48 13.44
C ALA A 70 9.39 -25.01 12.75
N ARG A 71 9.07 -23.71 12.84
CA ARG A 71 7.93 -23.11 12.14
C ARG A 71 8.15 -23.10 10.63
N VAL A 72 9.35 -22.79 10.18
CA VAL A 72 9.72 -22.81 8.76
C VAL A 72 9.65 -24.22 8.19
N GLU A 73 10.20 -25.21 8.90
CA GLU A 73 10.14 -26.62 8.48
C GLU A 73 8.69 -27.12 8.37
N ASP A 74 7.85 -26.81 9.35
CA ASP A 74 6.46 -27.18 9.32
C ASP A 74 5.73 -26.56 8.11
N LEU A 75 5.89 -25.24 7.89
CA LEU A 75 5.32 -24.55 6.73
C LEU A 75 5.80 -25.18 5.42
N LEU A 76 7.10 -25.39 5.25
CA LEU A 76 7.66 -26.01 4.06
C LEU A 76 7.14 -27.43 3.81
N SER A 77 6.85 -28.19 4.86
CA SER A 77 6.26 -29.53 4.75
C SER A 77 4.83 -29.50 4.21
N GLN A 78 4.11 -28.42 4.48
CA GLN A 78 2.73 -28.23 4.05
C GLN A 78 2.62 -27.61 2.65
N MET A 79 3.68 -26.98 2.16
CA MET A 79 3.72 -26.33 0.82
C MET A 79 3.87 -27.37 -0.29
N ASN A 80 3.06 -27.21 -1.34
CA ASN A 80 3.26 -27.91 -2.60
C ASN A 80 4.39 -27.23 -3.44
N VAL A 81 4.71 -27.83 -4.59
CA VAL A 81 5.81 -27.33 -5.45
C VAL A 81 5.47 -25.95 -6.03
N GLU A 82 4.23 -25.74 -6.41
CA GLU A 82 3.75 -24.50 -6.98
C GLU A 82 3.87 -23.37 -5.96
N GLU A 83 3.44 -23.59 -4.72
CA GLU A 83 3.58 -22.60 -3.64
C GLU A 83 5.04 -22.29 -3.35
N LYS A 84 5.92 -23.29 -3.28
CA LYS A 84 7.35 -23.08 -3.11
C LYS A 84 7.94 -22.25 -4.24
N THR A 85 7.54 -22.54 -5.48
CA THR A 85 7.98 -21.78 -6.66
C THR A 85 7.47 -20.34 -6.60
N CYS A 86 6.21 -20.14 -6.25
CA CYS A 86 5.62 -18.81 -6.14
C CYS A 86 6.31 -17.95 -5.07
N GLN A 87 6.74 -18.54 -3.95
CA GLN A 87 7.49 -17.82 -2.91
C GLN A 87 8.88 -17.34 -3.37
N MET A 88 9.41 -17.88 -4.45
CA MET A 88 10.68 -17.42 -5.05
C MET A 88 10.49 -16.34 -6.13
N VAL A 89 9.26 -15.95 -6.43
CA VAL A 89 8.96 -15.01 -7.52
C VAL A 89 8.63 -13.63 -6.94
N THR A 90 9.19 -12.61 -7.59
CA THR A 90 8.80 -11.20 -7.38
C THR A 90 7.97 -10.73 -8.56
N LEU A 91 6.77 -10.25 -8.30
CA LEU A 91 5.98 -9.53 -9.28
C LEU A 91 6.50 -8.10 -9.40
N TYR A 92 6.72 -7.68 -10.62
CA TYR A 92 6.99 -6.27 -10.89
C TYR A 92 5.66 -5.51 -10.95
N GLY A 93 5.49 -4.55 -10.06
CA GLY A 93 4.26 -3.76 -9.92
C GLY A 93 3.92 -2.96 -11.18
N TYR A 94 3.80 -1.66 -11.09
CA TYR A 94 3.54 -0.75 -12.21
C TYR A 94 2.34 -1.13 -13.09
N LYS A 95 1.27 -1.64 -12.48
CA LYS A 95 0.03 -2.05 -13.19
C LYS A 95 0.24 -3.09 -14.30
N ARG A 96 1.33 -3.84 -14.27
CA ARG A 96 1.60 -4.85 -15.30
C ARG A 96 0.75 -6.10 -15.13
N VAL A 97 0.71 -6.63 -13.92
CA VAL A 97 -0.09 -7.80 -13.55
C VAL A 97 -1.29 -7.36 -12.73
N LEU A 98 -1.05 -6.71 -11.60
CA LEU A 98 -2.10 -6.17 -10.76
C LEU A 98 -2.58 -4.84 -11.33
N LYS A 99 -3.84 -4.77 -11.70
CA LYS A 99 -4.43 -3.58 -12.36
C LYS A 99 -5.05 -2.61 -11.38
N ASP A 100 -5.32 -3.08 -10.17
CA ASP A 100 -5.98 -2.32 -9.12
C ASP A 100 -4.99 -1.89 -8.03
N ASP A 101 -5.19 -0.72 -7.46
CA ASP A 101 -4.38 -0.17 -6.37
C ASP A 101 -4.50 -1.02 -5.10
N LEU A 102 -5.70 -1.54 -4.86
CA LEU A 102 -6.05 -2.38 -3.73
C LEU A 102 -6.55 -3.73 -4.22
N PRO A 103 -6.45 -4.77 -3.37
CA PRO A 103 -6.97 -6.08 -3.71
C PRO A 103 -8.44 -6.05 -4.10
N THR A 104 -8.77 -6.73 -5.19
CA THR A 104 -10.13 -6.95 -5.67
C THR A 104 -10.38 -8.44 -5.84
N SER A 105 -11.63 -8.82 -6.13
CA SER A 105 -11.95 -10.22 -6.45
C SER A 105 -11.20 -10.73 -7.68
N ASP A 106 -10.76 -9.83 -8.56
CA ASP A 106 -10.00 -10.20 -9.76
C ASP A 106 -8.53 -10.53 -9.44
N TRP A 107 -8.01 -10.11 -8.31
CA TRP A 107 -6.68 -10.51 -7.86
C TRP A 107 -6.52 -12.02 -7.76
N LYS A 108 -7.56 -12.75 -7.35
CA LYS A 108 -7.56 -14.22 -7.37
C LYS A 108 -7.36 -14.84 -8.75
N LYS A 109 -7.65 -14.08 -9.81
CA LYS A 109 -7.43 -14.49 -11.21
C LYS A 109 -6.09 -14.02 -11.74
N GLN A 110 -5.58 -12.87 -11.25
CA GLN A 110 -4.35 -12.23 -11.69
C GLN A 110 -3.13 -12.78 -10.94
N LEU A 111 -3.30 -13.02 -9.64
CA LEU A 111 -2.32 -13.67 -8.79
C LEU A 111 -2.59 -15.16 -8.73
N TRP A 112 -1.53 -15.90 -8.60
CA TRP A 112 -1.63 -17.31 -8.34
C TRP A 112 -2.40 -17.56 -7.04
N LYS A 113 -3.31 -18.54 -7.04
CA LYS A 113 -4.05 -18.99 -5.84
C LYS A 113 -3.14 -19.34 -4.66
N ASP A 114 -1.89 -19.64 -4.95
CA ASP A 114 -0.88 -20.12 -4.04
C ASP A 114 -0.01 -18.98 -3.45
N GLY A 115 -0.36 -17.73 -3.74
CA GLY A 115 0.38 -16.56 -3.25
C GLY A 115 1.56 -16.17 -4.13
N ILE A 116 2.41 -15.29 -3.61
CA ILE A 116 3.65 -14.84 -4.25
C ILE A 116 4.64 -14.35 -3.19
N GLY A 117 5.93 -14.49 -3.46
CA GLY A 117 6.98 -14.10 -2.52
C GLY A 117 7.05 -12.60 -2.29
N ALA A 118 7.09 -11.81 -3.36
CA ALA A 118 7.16 -10.36 -3.26
C ALA A 118 6.39 -9.64 -4.36
N ILE A 119 5.97 -8.41 -4.08
CA ILE A 119 5.41 -7.47 -5.08
C ILE A 119 6.23 -6.19 -5.02
N ASP A 120 7.12 -6.03 -5.99
CA ASP A 120 7.98 -4.86 -6.09
C ASP A 120 7.20 -3.64 -6.55
N GLU A 121 7.32 -2.54 -5.82
CA GLU A 121 6.81 -1.21 -6.16
C GLU A 121 5.32 -1.16 -6.54
N HIS A 122 4.48 -2.00 -5.96
CA HIS A 122 3.07 -2.10 -6.34
C HIS A 122 2.37 -0.73 -6.41
N LEU A 123 2.43 0.05 -5.34
CA LEU A 123 1.75 1.35 -5.27
C LEU A 123 2.50 2.46 -6.03
N ASN A 124 3.79 2.31 -6.27
CA ASN A 124 4.57 3.28 -7.06
C ASN A 124 4.13 3.31 -8.53
N GLY A 125 3.64 2.22 -9.05
CA GLY A 125 3.09 2.15 -10.40
C GLY A 125 1.85 3.02 -10.64
N PHE A 126 1.25 3.52 -9.58
CA PHE A 126 0.12 4.43 -9.63
C PHE A 126 0.53 5.90 -9.47
N GLN A 127 1.85 6.15 -9.34
CA GLN A 127 2.44 7.48 -9.31
C GLN A 127 3.41 7.65 -10.47
N GLN A 128 3.40 8.82 -11.10
CA GLN A 128 4.36 9.13 -12.14
C GLN A 128 5.68 9.61 -11.53
N TRP A 129 6.79 8.96 -11.89
CA TRP A 129 8.12 9.30 -11.41
C TRP A 129 8.46 10.78 -11.65
N GLY A 130 9.02 11.43 -10.63
CA GLY A 130 9.48 12.82 -10.72
C GLY A 130 8.38 13.86 -10.63
N LEU A 131 7.12 13.47 -10.49
CA LEU A 131 6.02 14.40 -10.23
C LEU A 131 5.69 14.45 -8.73
N PRO A 132 5.05 15.55 -8.28
CA PRO A 132 4.50 15.61 -6.92
C PRO A 132 3.60 14.41 -6.65
N PRO A 133 3.37 14.08 -5.36
CA PRO A 133 2.45 13.03 -5.01
C PRO A 133 1.18 13.13 -5.84
N SER A 134 0.84 12.05 -6.54
CA SER A 134 -0.35 12.01 -7.38
C SER A 134 -1.60 12.24 -6.52
N ASP A 135 -2.70 12.60 -7.15
CA ASP A 135 -4.01 12.63 -6.48
C ASP A 135 -4.49 11.24 -6.02
N ASN A 136 -3.67 10.21 -6.23
CA ASN A 136 -3.95 8.87 -5.75
C ASN A 136 -3.93 8.84 -4.22
N PRO A 137 -5.08 8.59 -3.57
CA PRO A 137 -5.21 8.65 -2.11
C PRO A 137 -4.44 7.54 -1.39
N TYR A 138 -3.95 6.53 -2.09
CA TYR A 138 -3.21 5.38 -1.52
C TYR A 138 -1.70 5.58 -1.53
N VAL A 139 -1.21 6.61 -2.20
CA VAL A 139 0.23 6.93 -2.25
C VAL A 139 0.61 7.95 -1.19
N TRP A 140 -0.29 8.89 -0.88
CA TRP A 140 -0.03 9.96 0.08
C TRP A 140 -1.29 10.30 0.90
N PRO A 141 -1.18 10.64 2.18
CA PRO A 141 0.04 10.69 3.01
C PRO A 141 0.59 9.30 3.37
N ALA A 142 1.80 9.24 3.96
CA ALA A 142 2.48 7.98 4.28
C ALA A 142 1.64 6.99 5.10
N SER A 143 0.77 7.47 5.99
CA SER A 143 -0.15 6.63 6.76
C SER A 143 -1.16 5.89 5.87
N ARG A 144 -1.59 6.49 4.77
CA ARG A 144 -2.49 5.83 3.80
C ARG A 144 -1.74 4.82 2.95
N HIS A 145 -0.50 5.14 2.59
CA HIS A 145 0.37 4.20 1.90
C HIS A 145 0.58 2.94 2.76
N ALA A 146 0.97 3.11 4.01
CA ALA A 146 1.12 1.99 4.94
C ALA A 146 -0.18 1.18 5.11
N TRP A 147 -1.34 1.86 5.21
CA TRP A 147 -2.62 1.20 5.26
C TRP A 147 -2.89 0.38 3.98
N ALA A 148 -2.63 0.94 2.80
CA ALA A 148 -2.85 0.25 1.54
C ALA A 148 -1.95 -0.99 1.39
N LEU A 149 -0.68 -0.91 1.80
CA LEU A 149 0.21 -2.07 1.87
C LEU A 149 -0.31 -3.13 2.84
N ASN A 150 -0.84 -2.73 4.00
CA ASN A 150 -1.46 -3.67 4.93
C ASN A 150 -2.68 -4.37 4.32
N GLU A 151 -3.49 -3.70 3.50
CA GLU A 151 -4.60 -4.34 2.80
C GLU A 151 -4.11 -5.37 1.78
N VAL A 152 -2.99 -5.12 1.12
CA VAL A 152 -2.33 -6.11 0.26
C VAL A 152 -1.89 -7.33 1.07
N GLN A 153 -1.20 -7.13 2.19
CA GLN A 153 -0.77 -8.21 3.08
C GLN A 153 -1.96 -9.04 3.59
N ARG A 154 -3.03 -8.36 3.99
CA ARG A 154 -4.25 -9.02 4.47
C ARG A 154 -4.88 -9.92 3.40
N PHE A 155 -4.86 -9.49 2.14
CA PHE A 155 -5.35 -10.33 1.04
C PHE A 155 -4.61 -11.68 0.99
N PHE A 156 -3.29 -11.68 1.07
CA PHE A 156 -2.52 -12.92 1.04
C PHE A 156 -2.80 -13.79 2.27
N ILE A 157 -2.86 -13.19 3.44
CA ILE A 157 -3.14 -13.90 4.70
C ILE A 157 -4.54 -14.53 4.67
N GLU A 158 -5.55 -13.80 4.24
CA GLU A 158 -6.94 -14.22 4.34
C GLU A 158 -7.39 -15.08 3.15
N GLU A 159 -6.84 -14.88 1.97
CA GLU A 159 -7.37 -15.43 0.73
C GLU A 159 -6.50 -16.52 0.10
N THR A 160 -5.23 -16.67 0.47
CA THR A 160 -4.38 -17.75 -0.02
C THR A 160 -4.46 -19.00 0.88
N ARG A 161 -4.11 -20.16 0.36
CA ARG A 161 -4.27 -21.44 1.07
C ARG A 161 -3.48 -21.50 2.38
N LEU A 162 -2.23 -21.07 2.38
CA LEU A 162 -1.35 -21.11 3.55
C LEU A 162 -1.21 -19.75 4.26
N GLY A 163 -1.86 -18.70 3.74
CA GLY A 163 -1.86 -17.39 4.36
C GLY A 163 -0.47 -16.74 4.49
N ILE A 164 0.46 -17.08 3.59
CA ILE A 164 1.80 -16.51 3.60
C ILE A 164 1.71 -15.06 3.09
N PRO A 165 2.11 -14.07 3.90
CA PRO A 165 2.14 -12.68 3.45
C PRO A 165 3.17 -12.50 2.33
N THR A 166 2.96 -11.53 1.46
CA THR A 166 3.93 -11.11 0.45
C THR A 166 4.85 -10.02 1.01
N ASP A 167 6.04 -9.88 0.47
CA ASP A 167 6.98 -8.82 0.79
C ASP A 167 6.77 -7.60 -0.10
#